data_5a3f9a586a5d7927899a9ce46019d4b8
#
_entry.id   5a3f9a586a5d7927899a9ce46019d4b8
#
_cell.length_a   1.000
_cell.length_b   1.000
_cell.length_c   1.000
_cell.angle_alpha   90.00
_cell.angle_beta   90.00
_cell.angle_gamma   90.00
#
_symmetry.space_group_name_H-M   'P 1'
#
loop_
_entity.id
_entity.type
_entity.pdbx_description
1 polymer ?
#
loop_
_entity_poly.entity_id
_entity_poly.type
_entity_poly.pdbx_seq_one_letter_code
_entity_poly.pdbx_strand_id
1 'polypeptide(L)'
;MNSEKVGLVLSGGGTKGIAHAGVLKFLRENTIDADVLSCCSAGSIVGCLYAIGKTPEEILNFFTSVYFFNWKHFTFNQPGLVSSVIFKNYLEPIFKDMKLGDLDKDVKIVATELVSGTQRIFDKDFKVTDAIIASCSIPGVTTPYIVDGEMYCDGGVLNNFPADVIRDNCDQLIGVFVSPPNDTHIKDLKSIKAIVSRSYDLLSYRVERVKFDYCDWFISSQDLANYGAFERKKYRMEEIFNIGYKAAVESFEDSRFFSESKDD
;
A
#
# COMPACT_ATOMS: atom_id res chain seq x y z
N MET A 1 12.75 -30.20 4.56
CA MET A 1 13.12 -28.88 5.11
C MET A 1 11.91 -28.01 4.94
N ASN A 2 11.32 -27.43 5.99
CA ASN A 2 10.30 -26.40 5.80
C ASN A 2 11.03 -25.21 5.18
N SER A 3 10.57 -24.74 4.02
CA SER A 3 11.03 -23.47 3.47
C SER A 3 10.70 -22.35 4.46
N GLU A 4 11.63 -21.43 4.71
CA GLU A 4 11.38 -20.25 5.52
C GLU A 4 10.18 -19.48 4.97
N LYS A 5 9.28 -19.09 5.85
CA LYS A 5 8.08 -18.36 5.49
C LYS A 5 8.39 -16.87 5.33
N VAL A 6 8.16 -16.33 4.15
CA VAL A 6 8.46 -14.94 3.81
C VAL A 6 7.21 -14.06 3.96
N GLY A 7 7.33 -13.01 4.77
CA GLY A 7 6.34 -11.95 4.91
C GLY A 7 6.67 -10.74 4.02
N LEU A 8 5.64 -10.07 3.49
CA LEU A 8 5.78 -8.85 2.69
C LEU A 8 4.82 -7.77 3.17
N VAL A 9 5.36 -6.63 3.58
CA VAL A 9 4.59 -5.45 3.98
C VAL A 9 4.58 -4.43 2.85
N LEU A 10 3.38 -4.01 2.43
CA LEU A 10 3.16 -3.01 1.40
C LEU A 10 2.43 -1.79 1.98
N SER A 11 3.14 -0.69 2.16
CA SER A 11 2.58 0.53 2.75
C SER A 11 1.57 1.23 1.85
N GLY A 12 0.77 2.12 2.41
CA GLY A 12 0.00 3.10 1.66
C GLY A 12 0.88 4.16 0.99
N GLY A 13 0.32 4.85 -0.01
CA GLY A 13 1.07 5.91 -0.71
C GLY A 13 0.38 6.47 -1.96
N GLY A 14 -0.86 6.13 -2.23
CA GLY A 14 -1.57 6.52 -3.45
C GLY A 14 -0.83 6.04 -4.70
N THR A 15 -0.62 6.91 -5.69
CA THR A 15 0.10 6.53 -6.94
C THR A 15 1.54 6.07 -6.69
N LYS A 16 2.18 6.49 -5.59
CA LYS A 16 3.51 5.99 -5.21
C LYS A 16 3.53 4.49 -4.91
N GLY A 17 2.36 3.88 -4.64
CA GLY A 17 2.20 2.43 -4.53
C GLY A 17 2.66 1.64 -5.77
N ILE A 18 2.79 2.29 -6.94
CA ILE A 18 3.39 1.69 -8.14
C ILE A 18 4.84 1.23 -7.89
N ALA A 19 5.57 1.87 -6.97
CA ALA A 19 6.91 1.44 -6.59
C ALA A 19 6.94 0.02 -6.01
N HIS A 20 5.86 -0.41 -5.34
CA HIS A 20 5.73 -1.81 -4.90
C HIS A 20 5.83 -2.79 -6.08
N ALA A 21 5.21 -2.46 -7.23
CA ALA A 21 5.33 -3.31 -8.41
C ALA A 21 6.78 -3.37 -8.95
N GLY A 22 7.53 -2.26 -8.83
CA GLY A 22 8.96 -2.25 -9.14
C GLY A 22 9.76 -3.18 -8.21
N VAL A 23 9.45 -3.16 -6.90
CA VAL A 23 10.05 -4.10 -5.93
C VAL A 23 9.67 -5.55 -6.28
N LEU A 24 8.39 -5.83 -6.55
CA LEU A 24 7.93 -7.16 -6.94
C LEU A 24 8.64 -7.69 -8.19
N LYS A 25 9.02 -6.80 -9.12
CA LYS A 25 9.84 -7.18 -10.28
C LYS A 25 11.21 -7.72 -9.85
N PHE A 26 11.89 -7.03 -8.95
CA PHE A 26 13.17 -7.48 -8.40
C PHE A 26 13.02 -8.82 -7.65
N LEU A 27 12.00 -8.94 -6.79
CA LEU A 27 11.74 -10.19 -6.06
C LEU A 27 11.56 -11.36 -7.02
N ARG A 28 10.76 -11.19 -8.06
CA ARG A 28 10.51 -12.20 -9.09
C ARG A 28 11.78 -12.61 -9.84
N GLU A 29 12.61 -11.64 -10.23
CA GLU A 29 13.88 -11.88 -10.93
C GLU A 29 14.88 -12.68 -10.07
N ASN A 30 14.78 -12.54 -8.74
CA ASN A 30 15.62 -13.25 -7.77
C ASN A 30 14.93 -14.47 -7.14
N THR A 31 13.79 -14.91 -7.67
CA THR A 31 13.04 -16.09 -7.20
C THR A 31 12.63 -15.99 -5.72
N ILE A 32 12.39 -14.76 -5.23
CA ILE A 32 11.88 -14.48 -3.89
C ILE A 32 10.37 -14.36 -3.99
N ASP A 33 9.64 -15.22 -3.28
CA ASP A 33 8.18 -15.21 -3.25
C ASP A 33 7.68 -15.05 -1.82
N ALA A 34 6.62 -14.26 -1.61
CA ALA A 34 6.06 -14.02 -0.29
C ALA A 34 4.87 -14.96 -0.03
N ASP A 35 4.79 -15.49 1.19
CA ASP A 35 3.71 -16.38 1.65
C ASP A 35 2.57 -15.61 2.32
N VAL A 36 2.92 -14.57 3.09
CA VAL A 36 1.96 -13.76 3.84
C VAL A 36 2.19 -12.27 3.57
N LEU A 37 1.11 -11.53 3.34
CA LEU A 37 1.14 -10.11 3.04
C LEU A 37 0.36 -9.30 4.07
N SER A 38 0.90 -8.12 4.40
CA SER A 38 0.17 -7.09 5.14
C SER A 38 0.19 -5.79 4.35
N CYS A 39 -0.99 -5.24 4.07
CA CYS A 39 -1.17 -4.20 3.07
C CYS A 39 -2.03 -3.06 3.57
N CYS A 40 -1.68 -1.82 3.17
CA CYS A 40 -2.47 -0.62 3.43
C CYS A 40 -2.70 0.16 2.14
N SER A 41 -3.92 0.71 1.95
CA SER A 41 -4.26 1.64 0.86
C SER A 41 -3.78 1.12 -0.51
N ALA A 42 -2.98 1.90 -1.27
CA ALA A 42 -2.42 1.46 -2.55
C ALA A 42 -1.66 0.13 -2.46
N GLY A 43 -1.02 -0.16 -1.33
CA GLY A 43 -0.38 -1.45 -1.07
C GLY A 43 -1.37 -2.61 -1.09
N SER A 44 -2.64 -2.40 -0.67
CA SER A 44 -3.68 -3.44 -0.72
C SER A 44 -4.06 -3.81 -2.16
N ILE A 45 -4.10 -2.81 -3.06
CA ILE A 45 -4.33 -3.05 -4.49
C ILE A 45 -3.19 -3.90 -5.06
N VAL A 46 -1.94 -3.49 -4.82
CA VAL A 46 -0.75 -4.20 -5.32
C VAL A 46 -0.66 -5.61 -4.74
N GLY A 47 -0.85 -5.76 -3.43
CA GLY A 47 -0.78 -7.05 -2.74
C GLY A 47 -1.82 -8.04 -3.24
N CYS A 48 -3.07 -7.62 -3.44
CA CYS A 48 -4.11 -8.49 -3.97
C CYS A 48 -3.88 -8.84 -5.45
N LEU A 49 -3.39 -7.89 -6.28
CA LEU A 49 -3.04 -8.19 -7.68
C LEU A 49 -1.87 -9.18 -7.76
N TYR A 50 -0.87 -9.01 -6.90
CA TYR A 50 0.24 -9.96 -6.78
C TYR A 50 -0.25 -11.34 -6.33
N ALA A 51 -1.14 -11.40 -5.33
CA ALA A 51 -1.68 -12.64 -4.79
C ALA A 51 -2.54 -13.45 -5.76
N ILE A 52 -3.03 -12.85 -6.86
CA ILE A 52 -3.68 -13.55 -7.98
C ILE A 52 -2.73 -13.77 -9.17
N GLY A 53 -1.42 -13.66 -8.98
CA GLY A 53 -0.42 -13.96 -9.99
C GLY A 53 -0.20 -12.88 -11.05
N LYS A 54 -0.68 -11.63 -10.85
CA LYS A 54 -0.41 -10.54 -11.78
C LYS A 54 1.08 -10.19 -11.81
N THR A 55 1.60 -10.00 -13.01
CA THR A 55 2.99 -9.57 -13.20
C THR A 55 3.18 -8.10 -12.76
N PRO A 56 4.39 -7.69 -12.40
CA PRO A 56 4.69 -6.30 -12.06
C PRO A 56 4.28 -5.31 -13.15
N GLU A 57 4.42 -5.68 -14.41
CA GLU A 57 4.03 -4.88 -15.56
C GLU A 57 2.50 -4.78 -15.71
N GLU A 58 1.76 -5.86 -15.41
CA GLU A 58 0.29 -5.82 -15.37
C GLU A 58 -0.21 -4.92 -14.24
N ILE A 59 0.47 -4.93 -13.08
CA ILE A 59 0.15 -4.04 -11.94
C ILE A 59 0.40 -2.57 -12.33
N LEU A 60 1.54 -2.26 -12.95
CA LEU A 60 1.81 -0.92 -13.49
C LEU A 60 0.73 -0.50 -14.50
N ASN A 61 0.35 -1.40 -15.42
CA ASN A 61 -0.70 -1.14 -16.42
C ASN A 61 -2.05 -0.89 -15.76
N PHE A 62 -2.40 -1.59 -14.69
CA PHE A 62 -3.61 -1.31 -13.93
C PHE A 62 -3.62 0.15 -13.44
N PHE A 63 -2.57 0.60 -12.74
CA PHE A 63 -2.50 1.97 -12.24
C PHE A 63 -2.51 3.03 -13.34
N THR A 64 -1.87 2.77 -14.48
CA THR A 64 -1.84 3.71 -15.61
C THR A 64 -3.16 3.76 -16.40
N SER A 65 -4.00 2.74 -16.28
CA SER A 65 -5.32 2.66 -16.94
C SER A 65 -6.47 3.19 -16.07
N VAL A 66 -6.27 3.30 -14.75
CA VAL A 66 -7.32 3.70 -13.80
C VAL A 66 -7.30 5.19 -13.55
N TYR A 67 -8.41 5.88 -13.86
CA TYR A 67 -8.60 7.31 -13.61
C TYR A 67 -9.51 7.51 -12.39
N PHE A 68 -8.99 7.34 -11.18
CA PHE A 68 -9.76 7.52 -9.94
C PHE A 68 -10.33 8.94 -9.78
N PHE A 69 -9.68 9.97 -10.34
CA PHE A 69 -10.05 11.37 -10.20
C PHE A 69 -10.55 11.97 -11.53
N ASN A 70 -11.61 11.39 -12.11
CA ASN A 70 -12.32 12.05 -13.20
C ASN A 70 -13.33 13.05 -12.60
N TRP A 71 -13.48 14.24 -13.23
CA TRP A 71 -14.46 15.25 -12.80
C TRP A 71 -15.90 14.71 -12.70
N LYS A 72 -16.25 13.66 -13.44
CA LYS A 72 -17.55 12.97 -13.37
C LYS A 72 -17.78 12.21 -12.06
N HIS A 73 -16.75 12.01 -11.25
CA HIS A 73 -16.80 11.27 -10.00
C HIS A 73 -16.90 12.17 -8.77
N PHE A 74 -16.93 13.50 -8.97
CA PHE A 74 -17.09 14.44 -7.87
C PHE A 74 -18.47 14.30 -7.24
N THR A 75 -18.49 14.24 -5.93
CA THR A 75 -19.71 14.19 -5.12
C THR A 75 -20.08 15.58 -4.61
N PHE A 76 -21.38 15.86 -4.58
CA PHE A 76 -21.90 17.07 -3.94
C PHE A 76 -22.67 16.64 -2.69
N ASN A 77 -22.47 17.34 -1.56
CA ASN A 77 -23.11 17.06 -0.28
C ASN A 77 -22.79 15.69 0.35
N GLN A 78 -21.61 15.13 0.07
CA GLN A 78 -21.11 13.92 0.72
C GLN A 78 -19.77 14.21 1.43
N PRO A 79 -19.39 13.44 2.46
CA PRO A 79 -18.14 13.64 3.23
C PRO A 79 -16.91 13.17 2.45
N GLY A 80 -16.71 13.67 1.23
CA GLY A 80 -15.58 13.37 0.35
C GLY A 80 -15.76 14.02 -1.01
N LEU A 81 -14.66 14.28 -1.71
CA LEU A 81 -14.69 14.88 -3.06
C LEU A 81 -15.08 13.86 -4.13
N VAL A 82 -14.75 12.59 -3.93
CA VAL A 82 -15.01 11.49 -4.86
C VAL A 82 -15.63 10.33 -4.09
N SER A 83 -16.62 9.67 -4.69
CA SER A 83 -17.22 8.47 -4.08
C SER A 83 -16.22 7.32 -4.03
N SER A 84 -15.99 6.73 -2.86
CA SER A 84 -15.14 5.55 -2.70
C SER A 84 -15.65 4.35 -3.51
N VAL A 85 -16.96 4.27 -3.74
CA VAL A 85 -17.58 3.20 -4.54
C VAL A 85 -17.08 3.16 -5.99
N ILE A 86 -16.47 4.25 -6.50
CA ILE A 86 -15.89 4.23 -7.85
C ILE A 86 -14.83 3.15 -8.04
N PHE A 87 -14.12 2.79 -6.97
CA PHE A 87 -13.14 1.71 -7.01
C PHE A 87 -13.75 0.35 -7.44
N LYS A 88 -15.04 0.11 -7.15
CA LYS A 88 -15.75 -1.11 -7.58
C LYS A 88 -15.65 -1.31 -9.09
N ASN A 89 -15.82 -0.25 -9.88
CA ASN A 89 -15.81 -0.33 -11.33
C ASN A 89 -14.48 -0.87 -11.90
N TYR A 90 -13.39 -0.74 -11.16
CA TYR A 90 -12.07 -1.20 -11.56
C TYR A 90 -11.67 -2.53 -10.92
N LEU A 91 -12.16 -2.80 -9.71
CA LEU A 91 -11.78 -3.97 -8.92
C LEU A 91 -12.71 -5.16 -9.16
N GLU A 92 -14.02 -4.95 -9.26
CA GLU A 92 -15.00 -6.03 -9.50
C GLU A 92 -14.75 -6.83 -10.77
N PRO A 93 -14.35 -6.25 -11.93
CA PRO A 93 -13.99 -7.03 -13.10
C PRO A 93 -12.83 -8.00 -12.88
N ILE A 94 -11.93 -7.71 -11.91
CA ILE A 94 -10.75 -8.51 -11.59
C ILE A 94 -11.07 -9.52 -10.49
N PHE A 95 -11.60 -9.06 -9.36
CA PHE A 95 -11.77 -9.88 -8.16
C PHE A 95 -13.16 -10.50 -8.01
N LYS A 96 -14.18 -9.96 -8.71
CA LYS A 96 -15.57 -10.45 -8.64
C LYS A 96 -16.03 -10.59 -7.18
N ASP A 97 -16.49 -11.78 -6.83
CA ASP A 97 -16.94 -12.11 -5.47
C ASP A 97 -15.86 -12.81 -4.62
N MET A 98 -14.59 -12.76 -5.04
CA MET A 98 -13.48 -13.38 -4.31
C MET A 98 -13.35 -12.82 -2.90
N LYS A 99 -13.12 -13.71 -1.95
CA LYS A 99 -12.70 -13.39 -0.60
C LYS A 99 -11.17 -13.38 -0.49
N LEU A 100 -10.63 -12.75 0.54
CA LEU A 100 -9.18 -12.76 0.79
C LEU A 100 -8.64 -14.20 0.96
N GLY A 101 -9.46 -15.12 1.48
CA GLY A 101 -9.12 -16.53 1.60
C GLY A 101 -9.10 -17.32 0.27
N ASP A 102 -9.59 -16.74 -0.82
CA ASP A 102 -9.55 -17.35 -2.16
C ASP A 102 -8.28 -16.96 -2.93
N LEU A 103 -7.46 -16.09 -2.36
CA LEU A 103 -6.18 -15.67 -2.95
C LEU A 103 -5.10 -16.74 -2.72
N ASP A 104 -4.12 -16.81 -3.61
CA ASP A 104 -3.02 -17.78 -3.54
C ASP A 104 -2.07 -17.53 -2.35
N LYS A 105 -2.19 -16.38 -1.67
CA LYS A 105 -1.37 -15.96 -0.55
C LYS A 105 -2.23 -15.49 0.62
N ASP A 106 -1.72 -15.60 1.85
CA ASP A 106 -2.40 -15.08 3.05
C ASP A 106 -2.28 -13.54 3.10
N VAL A 107 -3.33 -12.85 2.68
CA VAL A 107 -3.35 -11.38 2.61
C VAL A 107 -4.16 -10.78 3.76
N LYS A 108 -3.52 -9.88 4.51
CA LYS A 108 -4.16 -9.02 5.51
C LYS A 108 -4.21 -7.59 4.97
N ILE A 109 -5.38 -6.98 5.04
CA ILE A 109 -5.57 -5.58 4.65
C ILE A 109 -6.00 -4.78 5.87
N VAL A 110 -5.36 -3.63 6.10
CA VAL A 110 -5.71 -2.75 7.21
C VAL A 110 -6.57 -1.58 6.74
N ALA A 111 -7.57 -1.24 7.55
CA ALA A 111 -8.37 -0.02 7.43
C ALA A 111 -8.57 0.60 8.81
N THR A 112 -9.09 1.81 8.86
CA THR A 112 -9.48 2.49 10.10
C THR A 112 -11.00 2.51 10.21
N GLU A 113 -11.56 1.92 11.26
CA GLU A 113 -12.97 2.06 11.61
C GLU A 113 -13.17 3.39 12.31
N LEU A 114 -14.01 4.26 11.71
CA LEU A 114 -14.09 5.68 12.11
C LEU A 114 -14.91 5.92 13.38
N VAL A 115 -15.88 5.06 13.69
CA VAL A 115 -16.77 5.28 14.84
C VAL A 115 -16.10 4.87 16.14
N SER A 116 -15.45 3.70 16.16
CA SER A 116 -14.69 3.23 17.33
C SER A 116 -13.28 3.84 17.41
N GLY A 117 -12.74 4.35 16.30
CA GLY A 117 -11.37 4.83 16.22
C GLY A 117 -10.34 3.71 16.32
N THR A 118 -10.67 2.50 15.85
CA THR A 118 -9.79 1.34 15.93
C THR A 118 -9.30 0.89 14.55
N GLN A 119 -8.15 0.21 14.55
CA GLN A 119 -7.65 -0.48 13.37
C GLN A 119 -8.53 -1.71 13.09
N ARG A 120 -8.95 -1.86 11.84
CA ARG A 120 -9.56 -3.09 11.33
C ARG A 120 -8.55 -3.85 10.48
N ILE A 121 -8.40 -5.14 10.74
CA ILE A 121 -7.65 -6.07 9.88
C ILE A 121 -8.68 -6.95 9.18
N PHE A 122 -8.73 -6.86 7.86
CA PHE A 122 -9.51 -7.76 7.02
C PHE A 122 -8.69 -8.98 6.66
N ASP A 123 -9.29 -10.14 6.77
CA ASP A 123 -8.67 -11.43 6.53
C ASP A 123 -9.54 -12.34 5.65
N LYS A 124 -9.25 -13.64 5.64
CA LYS A 124 -9.77 -14.67 4.72
C LYS A 124 -11.28 -14.62 4.42
N ASP A 125 -12.10 -14.20 5.38
CA ASP A 125 -13.58 -14.27 5.23
C ASP A 125 -14.16 -13.03 4.54
N PHE A 126 -13.36 -11.98 4.36
CA PHE A 126 -13.83 -10.70 3.82
C PHE A 126 -13.65 -10.61 2.29
N LYS A 127 -14.57 -9.91 1.60
CA LYS A 127 -14.46 -9.68 0.15
C LYS A 127 -13.25 -8.81 -0.19
N VAL A 128 -12.44 -9.23 -1.16
CA VAL A 128 -11.25 -8.51 -1.63
C VAL A 128 -11.59 -7.07 -2.02
N THR A 129 -12.63 -6.88 -2.85
CA THR A 129 -13.03 -5.56 -3.33
C THR A 129 -13.40 -4.63 -2.19
N ASP A 130 -14.21 -5.09 -1.23
CA ASP A 130 -14.67 -4.27 -0.11
C ASP A 130 -13.50 -3.92 0.85
N ALA A 131 -12.60 -4.86 1.12
CA ALA A 131 -11.40 -4.63 1.93
C ALA A 131 -10.47 -3.56 1.31
N ILE A 132 -10.22 -3.66 -0.01
CA ILE A 132 -9.42 -2.67 -0.75
C ILE A 132 -10.08 -1.30 -0.69
N ILE A 133 -11.40 -1.20 -0.94
CA ILE A 133 -12.10 0.09 -0.94
C ILE A 133 -12.06 0.72 0.44
N ALA A 134 -12.32 -0.05 1.50
CA ALA A 134 -12.21 0.44 2.88
C ALA A 134 -10.81 1.00 3.17
N SER A 135 -9.76 0.24 2.80
CA SER A 135 -8.36 0.61 2.98
C SER A 135 -7.91 1.80 2.13
N CYS A 136 -8.58 2.08 1.00
CA CYS A 136 -8.28 3.19 0.08
C CYS A 136 -9.19 4.40 0.25
N SER A 137 -10.07 4.42 1.27
CA SER A 137 -11.00 5.53 1.50
C SER A 137 -10.34 6.70 2.23
N ILE A 138 -9.57 7.51 1.48
CA ILE A 138 -8.71 8.58 2.02
C ILE A 138 -9.55 9.74 2.57
N PRO A 139 -9.41 10.10 3.87
CA PRO A 139 -10.16 11.19 4.48
C PRO A 139 -9.99 12.53 3.73
N GLY A 140 -11.11 13.22 3.47
CA GLY A 140 -11.12 14.49 2.75
C GLY A 140 -10.94 14.39 1.23
N VAL A 141 -10.62 13.19 0.70
CA VAL A 141 -10.47 12.93 -0.74
C VAL A 141 -11.60 12.05 -1.24
N THR A 142 -11.75 10.86 -0.67
CA THR A 142 -12.87 9.97 -0.99
C THR A 142 -13.89 9.94 0.16
N THR A 143 -15.12 9.54 -0.15
CA THR A 143 -16.10 9.27 0.92
C THR A 143 -15.64 8.10 1.77
N PRO A 144 -15.93 8.08 3.09
CA PRO A 144 -15.80 6.86 3.88
C PRO A 144 -16.59 5.71 3.25
N TYR A 145 -16.09 4.51 3.40
CA TYR A 145 -16.75 3.31 2.88
C TYR A 145 -17.55 2.63 3.99
N ILE A 146 -18.83 2.37 3.71
CA ILE A 146 -19.71 1.66 4.65
C ILE A 146 -19.94 0.26 4.14
N VAL A 147 -19.61 -0.73 4.95
CA VAL A 147 -19.84 -2.14 4.69
C VAL A 147 -20.14 -2.85 6.02
N ASP A 148 -21.09 -3.78 6.01
CA ASP A 148 -21.57 -4.53 7.18
C ASP A 148 -22.01 -3.65 8.36
N GLY A 149 -22.45 -2.41 8.07
CA GLY A 149 -22.90 -1.44 9.08
C GLY A 149 -21.78 -0.64 9.76
N GLU A 150 -20.53 -0.90 9.44
CA GLU A 150 -19.34 -0.19 9.94
C GLU A 150 -18.82 0.83 8.92
N MET A 151 -18.23 1.93 9.37
CA MET A 151 -17.72 3.02 8.55
C MET A 151 -16.20 3.07 8.55
N TYR A 152 -15.60 2.90 7.37
CA TYR A 152 -14.15 2.82 7.23
C TYR A 152 -13.55 3.99 6.47
N CYS A 153 -12.33 4.35 6.86
CA CYS A 153 -11.42 5.16 6.04
C CYS A 153 -10.07 4.47 5.90
N ASP A 154 -9.18 5.11 5.14
CA ASP A 154 -7.84 4.62 4.81
C ASP A 154 -7.09 4.11 6.05
N GLY A 155 -6.49 2.94 5.92
CA GLY A 155 -5.68 2.33 6.99
C GLY A 155 -4.51 3.20 7.42
N GLY A 156 -4.01 4.05 6.53
CA GLY A 156 -2.91 4.97 6.79
C GLY A 156 -3.20 6.02 7.87
N VAL A 157 -4.45 6.14 8.32
CA VAL A 157 -4.80 6.98 9.50
C VAL A 157 -4.18 6.41 10.77
N LEU A 158 -4.22 5.09 10.98
CA LEU A 158 -3.71 4.42 12.18
C LEU A 158 -2.49 3.54 11.94
N ASN A 159 -2.37 2.92 10.73
CA ASN A 159 -1.31 1.97 10.41
C ASN A 159 -1.01 1.96 8.91
N ASN A 160 -0.17 2.90 8.46
CA ASN A 160 0.20 3.01 7.04
C ASN A 160 1.23 1.97 6.59
N PHE A 161 2.00 1.41 7.54
CA PHE A 161 3.01 0.39 7.29
C PHE A 161 2.78 -0.78 8.28
N PRO A 162 1.89 -1.72 7.94
CA PRO A 162 1.37 -2.70 8.90
C PRO A 162 2.30 -3.90 9.12
N ALA A 163 3.58 -3.66 9.44
CA ALA A 163 4.57 -4.70 9.71
C ALA A 163 4.25 -5.49 10.99
N ASP A 164 3.68 -4.83 11.99
CA ASP A 164 3.21 -5.40 13.24
C ASP A 164 2.12 -6.46 13.06
N VAL A 165 1.38 -6.42 11.94
CA VAL A 165 0.26 -7.34 11.68
C VAL A 165 0.73 -8.75 11.34
N ILE A 166 1.91 -8.89 10.72
CA ILE A 166 2.39 -10.19 10.23
C ILE A 166 3.79 -10.59 10.73
N ARG A 167 4.48 -9.73 11.52
CA ARG A 167 5.85 -10.04 11.98
C ARG A 167 5.96 -11.44 12.63
N ASP A 168 5.01 -11.78 13.49
CA ASP A 168 5.01 -13.07 14.20
C ASP A 168 4.48 -14.24 13.33
N ASN A 169 4.10 -13.97 12.08
CA ASN A 169 3.55 -14.97 11.16
C ASN A 169 4.55 -15.42 10.07
N CYS A 170 5.78 -14.91 10.08
CA CYS A 170 6.81 -15.24 9.10
C CYS A 170 8.20 -15.30 9.74
N ASP A 171 9.10 -16.03 9.08
CA ASP A 171 10.50 -16.17 9.53
C ASP A 171 11.32 -14.95 9.07
N GLN A 172 11.13 -14.54 7.81
CA GLN A 172 11.77 -13.37 7.19
C GLN A 172 10.72 -12.33 6.79
N LEU A 173 10.93 -11.05 7.10
CA LEU A 173 10.01 -9.97 6.78
C LEU A 173 10.63 -8.93 5.85
N ILE A 174 10.05 -8.78 4.66
CA ILE A 174 10.38 -7.72 3.70
C ILE A 174 9.39 -6.58 3.90
N GLY A 175 9.87 -5.36 4.15
CA GLY A 175 9.04 -4.18 4.29
C GLY A 175 9.27 -3.18 3.16
N VAL A 176 8.21 -2.77 2.46
CA VAL A 176 8.29 -1.75 1.40
C VAL A 176 7.50 -0.52 1.80
N PHE A 177 8.22 0.58 2.03
CA PHE A 177 7.64 1.86 2.43
C PHE A 177 7.78 2.91 1.33
N VAL A 178 6.66 3.37 0.77
CA VAL A 178 6.62 4.25 -0.42
C VAL A 178 6.20 5.70 -0.10
N SER A 179 6.06 6.06 1.16
CA SER A 179 5.63 7.39 1.59
C SER A 179 6.65 8.11 2.46
N PRO A 180 7.94 8.22 2.04
CA PRO A 180 8.93 8.97 2.79
C PRO A 180 8.50 10.45 2.87
N PRO A 181 8.77 11.13 3.99
CA PRO A 181 8.47 12.55 4.13
C PRO A 181 9.33 13.35 3.14
N ASN A 182 8.72 14.32 2.47
CA ASN A 182 9.43 15.24 1.59
C ASN A 182 10.07 16.39 2.37
N ASP A 183 11.11 16.99 1.81
CA ASP A 183 11.60 18.28 2.24
C ASP A 183 10.56 19.35 1.90
N THR A 184 10.20 20.15 2.88
CA THR A 184 9.14 21.15 2.75
C THR A 184 9.67 22.52 3.13
N HIS A 185 9.43 23.53 2.30
CA HIS A 185 9.78 24.90 2.57
C HIS A 185 8.56 25.72 3.04
N ILE A 186 8.80 26.82 3.76
CA ILE A 186 7.73 27.73 4.24
C ILE A 186 6.83 28.20 3.08
N LYS A 187 7.41 28.41 1.88
CA LYS A 187 6.67 28.81 0.69
C LYS A 187 5.62 27.78 0.23
N ASP A 188 5.78 26.51 0.58
CA ASP A 188 4.89 25.40 0.18
C ASP A 188 3.72 25.24 1.15
N LEU A 189 3.82 25.83 2.37
CA LEU A 189 2.82 25.74 3.45
C LEU A 189 1.92 26.98 3.53
N LYS A 190 1.39 27.44 2.38
CA LYS A 190 0.59 28.67 2.31
C LYS A 190 -0.93 28.45 2.32
N SER A 191 -1.41 27.22 2.42
CA SER A 191 -2.84 26.92 2.46
C SER A 191 -3.19 25.99 3.61
N ILE A 192 -4.44 26.07 4.09
CA ILE A 192 -4.96 25.14 5.11
C ILE A 192 -4.74 23.69 4.67
N LYS A 193 -5.06 23.37 3.40
CA LYS A 193 -4.85 22.04 2.84
C LYS A 193 -3.39 21.60 2.95
N ALA A 194 -2.42 22.45 2.59
CA ALA A 194 -1.00 22.12 2.65
C ALA A 194 -0.53 21.86 4.08
N ILE A 195 -0.99 22.69 5.04
CA ILE A 195 -0.65 22.52 6.46
C ILE A 195 -1.24 21.23 7.02
N VAL A 196 -2.53 20.96 6.77
CA VAL A 196 -3.21 19.75 7.24
C VAL A 196 -2.57 18.50 6.63
N SER A 197 -2.33 18.48 5.31
CA SER A 197 -1.65 17.36 4.65
C SER A 197 -0.26 17.11 5.26
N ARG A 198 0.53 18.15 5.44
CA ARG A 198 1.87 18.04 6.04
C ARG A 198 1.82 17.52 7.48
N SER A 199 0.87 18.01 8.27
CA SER A 199 0.70 17.55 9.65
C SER A 199 0.35 16.07 9.70
N TYR A 200 -0.53 15.62 8.81
CA TYR A 200 -0.88 14.20 8.67
C TYR A 200 0.34 13.36 8.27
N ASP A 201 1.10 13.78 7.25
CA ASP A 201 2.31 13.07 6.80
C ASP A 201 3.34 12.92 7.93
N LEU A 202 3.54 13.96 8.74
CA LEU A 202 4.48 13.93 9.87
C LEU A 202 4.01 12.99 11.00
N LEU A 203 2.72 13.02 11.33
CA LEU A 203 2.14 12.14 12.35
C LEU A 203 2.23 10.68 11.91
N SER A 204 1.82 10.38 10.69
CA SER A 204 1.89 9.04 10.12
C SER A 204 3.34 8.54 10.12
N TYR A 205 4.27 9.29 9.53
CA TYR A 205 5.67 8.86 9.47
C TYR A 205 6.29 8.60 10.84
N ARG A 206 5.98 9.42 11.84
CA ARG A 206 6.48 9.23 13.22
C ARG A 206 6.01 7.90 13.82
N VAL A 207 4.79 7.49 13.55
CA VAL A 207 4.23 6.23 14.03
C VAL A 207 4.85 5.05 13.28
N GLU A 208 5.00 5.17 11.96
CA GLU A 208 5.44 4.06 11.14
C GLU A 208 6.93 3.73 11.28
N ARG A 209 7.79 4.75 11.44
CA ARG A 209 9.25 4.55 11.46
C ARG A 209 9.75 3.56 12.53
N VAL A 210 9.03 3.41 13.62
CA VAL A 210 9.41 2.47 14.70
C VAL A 210 9.21 1.01 14.29
N LYS A 211 8.43 0.76 13.23
CA LYS A 211 8.17 -0.57 12.69
C LYS A 211 9.17 -0.98 11.58
N PHE A 212 10.01 -0.05 11.11
CA PHE A 212 10.99 -0.37 10.08
C PHE A 212 12.01 -1.40 10.59
N ASP A 213 12.34 -1.34 11.87
CA ASP A 213 13.25 -2.28 12.53
C ASP A 213 12.66 -3.72 12.68
N TYR A 214 11.36 -3.90 12.40
CA TYR A 214 10.74 -5.24 12.37
C TYR A 214 11.13 -6.03 11.12
N CYS A 215 11.60 -5.33 10.08
CA CYS A 215 11.93 -5.93 8.79
C CYS A 215 13.36 -6.45 8.76
N ASP A 216 13.54 -7.65 8.23
CA ASP A 216 14.86 -8.23 7.92
C ASP A 216 15.42 -7.57 6.66
N TRP A 217 14.53 -7.11 5.77
CA TRP A 217 14.87 -6.27 4.63
C TRP A 217 13.88 -5.12 4.49
N PHE A 218 14.33 -3.91 4.73
CA PHE A 218 13.54 -2.68 4.59
C PHE A 218 13.90 -1.94 3.30
N ILE A 219 12.89 -1.70 2.45
CA ILE A 219 13.02 -1.07 1.12
C ILE A 219 12.26 0.26 1.13
N SER A 220 12.98 1.34 0.89
CA SER A 220 12.40 2.67 0.68
C SER A 220 13.35 3.52 -0.16
N SER A 221 12.83 4.53 -0.84
CA SER A 221 13.65 5.52 -1.54
C SER A 221 13.15 6.92 -1.28
N GLN A 222 14.06 7.83 -0.90
CA GLN A 222 13.74 9.24 -0.70
C GLN A 222 13.29 9.93 -2.00
N ASP A 223 13.65 9.39 -3.17
CA ASP A 223 13.22 9.91 -4.48
C ASP A 223 11.70 9.90 -4.63
N LEU A 224 10.99 8.96 -3.95
CA LEU A 224 9.52 8.92 -3.94
C LEU A 224 8.87 10.15 -3.30
N ALA A 225 9.61 10.90 -2.47
CA ALA A 225 9.12 12.15 -1.89
C ALA A 225 8.84 13.24 -2.95
N ASN A 226 9.46 13.14 -4.13
CA ASN A 226 9.28 14.08 -5.25
C ASN A 226 7.97 13.85 -6.04
N TYR A 227 7.18 12.84 -5.67
CA TYR A 227 5.93 12.48 -6.35
C TYR A 227 4.73 12.67 -5.44
N GLY A 228 3.64 13.20 -6.04
CA GLY A 228 2.37 13.33 -5.34
C GLY A 228 1.63 12.00 -5.21
N ALA A 229 0.78 11.88 -4.18
CA ALA A 229 -0.08 10.71 -4.00
C ALA A 229 -1.10 10.52 -5.15
N PHE A 230 -1.30 11.51 -6.01
CA PHE A 230 -2.27 11.51 -7.12
C PHE A 230 -1.60 11.89 -8.45
N GLU A 231 -0.45 11.30 -8.74
CA GLU A 231 0.24 11.49 -10.01
C GLU A 231 -0.60 10.95 -11.18
N ARG A 232 -0.64 11.68 -12.31
CA ARG A 232 -1.49 11.34 -13.46
C ARG A 232 -0.69 11.10 -14.74
N LYS A 233 0.56 11.56 -14.79
CA LYS A 233 1.38 11.45 -16.00
C LYS A 233 1.98 10.06 -16.08
N LYS A 234 1.68 9.34 -17.16
CA LYS A 234 2.13 7.97 -17.37
C LYS A 234 3.64 7.81 -17.20
N TYR A 235 4.44 8.69 -17.81
CA TYR A 235 5.89 8.64 -17.68
C TYR A 235 6.37 8.76 -16.23
N ARG A 236 5.69 9.58 -15.38
CA ARG A 236 6.03 9.68 -13.96
C ARG A 236 5.64 8.43 -13.17
N MET A 237 4.58 7.75 -13.58
CA MET A 237 4.21 6.45 -13.01
C MET A 237 5.26 5.39 -13.35
N GLU A 238 5.80 5.41 -14.57
CA GLU A 238 6.91 4.56 -15.00
C GLU A 238 8.21 4.89 -14.24
N GLU A 239 8.48 6.17 -13.96
CA GLU A 239 9.58 6.59 -13.08
C GLU A 239 9.42 6.03 -11.65
N ILE A 240 8.21 6.13 -11.05
CA ILE A 240 7.91 5.59 -9.72
C ILE A 240 8.17 4.07 -9.69
N PHE A 241 7.74 3.34 -10.72
CA PHE A 241 8.02 1.90 -10.85
C PHE A 241 9.52 1.61 -10.82
N ASN A 242 10.30 2.35 -11.64
CA ASN A 242 11.75 2.18 -11.72
C ASN A 242 12.47 2.56 -10.42
N ILE A 243 11.97 3.57 -9.68
CA ILE A 243 12.49 3.92 -8.35
C ILE A 243 12.30 2.75 -7.38
N GLY A 244 11.13 2.10 -7.39
CA GLY A 244 10.89 0.91 -6.55
C GLY A 244 11.84 -0.24 -6.87
N TYR A 245 12.04 -0.54 -8.15
CA TYR A 245 12.99 -1.56 -8.59
C TYR A 245 14.42 -1.24 -8.14
N LYS A 246 14.87 -0.01 -8.39
CA LYS A 246 16.21 0.45 -8.01
C LYS A 246 16.42 0.40 -6.50
N ALA A 247 15.43 0.82 -5.71
CA ALA A 247 15.50 0.76 -4.25
C ALA A 247 15.67 -0.69 -3.74
N ALA A 248 15.01 -1.67 -4.37
CA ALA A 248 15.20 -3.07 -4.04
C ALA A 248 16.62 -3.54 -4.36
N VAL A 249 17.14 -3.22 -5.56
CA VAL A 249 18.51 -3.56 -5.97
C VAL A 249 19.53 -2.99 -4.98
N GLU A 250 19.44 -1.69 -4.66
CA GLU A 250 20.40 -0.99 -3.83
C GLU A 250 20.40 -1.45 -2.36
N SER A 251 19.22 -1.83 -1.82
CA SER A 251 19.10 -2.25 -0.42
C SER A 251 19.30 -3.75 -0.21
N PHE A 252 19.38 -4.55 -1.26
CA PHE A 252 19.42 -6.02 -1.14
C PHE A 252 20.74 -6.50 -0.51
N GLU A 253 21.89 -5.95 -0.94
CA GLU A 253 23.20 -6.36 -0.43
C GLU A 253 23.40 -6.02 1.06
N ASP A 254 22.76 -4.95 1.54
CA ASP A 254 22.83 -4.50 2.94
C ASP A 254 21.73 -5.15 3.83
N SER A 255 20.88 -5.98 3.24
CA SER A 255 19.79 -6.62 3.98
C SER A 255 20.28 -7.79 4.84
N ARG A 256 19.58 -8.05 5.94
CA ARG A 256 19.74 -9.28 6.73
C ARG A 256 19.01 -10.47 6.13
N PHE A 257 18.29 -10.25 5.04
CA PHE A 257 17.58 -11.26 4.29
C PHE A 257 18.60 -12.28 3.72
N PHE A 258 18.48 -13.56 4.02
CA PHE A 258 19.44 -14.62 3.72
C PHE A 258 20.80 -14.58 4.47
N SER A 259 20.99 -13.73 5.49
CA SER A 259 22.27 -13.69 6.21
C SER A 259 22.53 -14.92 7.11
N GLU A 260 21.49 -15.66 7.48
CA GLU A 260 21.62 -16.84 8.36
C GLU A 260 21.91 -18.16 7.62
N SER A 261 21.94 -18.18 6.28
CA SER A 261 22.22 -19.39 5.49
C SER A 261 23.71 -19.59 5.14
N LYS A 262 24.63 -18.78 5.68
CA LYS A 262 26.08 -18.87 5.37
C LYS A 262 26.94 -19.50 6.45
N ASP A 263 26.37 -19.91 7.59
CA ASP A 263 27.09 -20.57 8.68
C ASP A 263 26.54 -21.98 8.90
N ASP A 264 26.79 -22.89 7.92
CA ASP A 264 26.83 -24.35 8.08
C ASP A 264 27.89 -24.97 7.17
#